data_eaf836a352a6e8263d9ed4d51b136cdc
#
_entry.id   eaf836a352a6e8263d9ed4d51b136cdc
#
_cell.length_a   1.000
_cell.length_b   1.000
_cell.length_c   1.000
_cell.angle_alpha   90.00
_cell.angle_beta   90.00
_cell.angle_gamma   90.00
#
_symmetry.space_group_name_H-M   'P 1'
#
loop_
_entity.id
_entity.type
_entity.pdbx_description
1 polymer ?
#
loop_
_entity_poly.entity_id
_entity_poly.type
_entity_poly.pdbx_seq_one_letter_code
_entity_poly.pdbx_strand_id
1 'polypeptide(L)'
;MKYLRNRKFALPAAAILILTITSILVLPKLLPSSPKINIALHEELILPKLNGQFKVGKTTVYLIEKDRPALPGLTAPREWVVTIFYPADPAAGATPAPYAGEALNTAYTDYSLTKESAGALDHIHSNAYWNAAANHSAGKFPVLLFSPGGGEQPLFYSALLEQISSFGYIVVAIPEPFDTPVIPLPDGRILTSNQMAEWCQHETSCKKAISGGETAMQEIMDKMKDNRAKDMIFALSQLEKINRDNPILADALDMEKVGVFGHSFGGASSVRLAQLDKRIDAVAVLDSDIFLVIPKDSKSLSQPVLYMTASNIDASAQELEEISKNNALTAAYLSGSFPYYFINIAGTTHQSFQSDAMFLAPYISIGGESVTLNAGDTTPARITLVVSTYVLAFFDQHLKGIDQTLLDGPSASYPEITITIKK
;
A
#
# COMPACT_ATOMS: atom_id res chain seq x y z
N MET A 1 34.00 10.04 -31.12
CA MET A 1 32.57 10.37 -30.83
C MET A 1 31.63 9.32 -31.42
N LYS A 2 31.59 8.07 -30.90
CA LYS A 2 30.68 7.02 -31.35
C LYS A 2 30.69 5.82 -30.39
N TYR A 3 30.63 6.06 -29.05
CA TYR A 3 30.61 4.96 -28.06
C TYR A 3 29.80 5.26 -26.80
N LEU A 4 28.71 6.08 -26.92
CA LEU A 4 27.81 6.39 -25.82
C LEU A 4 26.34 6.23 -26.23
N ARG A 5 26.01 5.10 -26.90
CA ARG A 5 24.63 4.81 -27.28
C ARG A 5 24.39 3.32 -27.05
N ASN A 6 23.75 2.97 -25.93
CA ASN A 6 23.21 1.70 -25.44
C ASN A 6 23.86 1.24 -24.11
N ARG A 7 23.71 2.02 -23.07
CA ARG A 7 23.59 1.45 -21.72
C ARG A 7 22.17 1.77 -21.24
N LYS A 8 21.28 0.77 -21.32
CA LYS A 8 20.09 0.73 -20.48
C LYS A 8 20.62 0.63 -19.05
N PHE A 9 20.55 1.72 -18.32
CA PHE A 9 20.81 1.70 -16.88
C PHE A 9 19.60 0.98 -16.26
N ALA A 10 19.72 -0.32 -16.03
CA ALA A 10 18.92 -0.97 -15.01
C ALA A 10 19.44 -0.41 -13.68
N LEU A 11 18.63 0.37 -12.99
CA LEU A 11 18.96 0.88 -11.67
C LEU A 11 18.59 -0.23 -10.66
N PRO A 12 19.44 -0.52 -9.66
CA PRO A 12 19.13 -1.53 -8.64
C PRO A 12 17.82 -1.21 -7.91
N ALA A 13 17.14 -2.23 -7.38
CA ALA A 13 15.88 -2.07 -6.64
C ALA A 13 15.99 -1.05 -5.50
N ALA A 14 17.16 -0.99 -4.82
CA ALA A 14 17.50 0.09 -3.90
C ALA A 14 17.58 1.46 -4.59
N ALA A 15 17.96 1.52 -5.86
CA ALA A 15 18.00 2.76 -6.64
C ALA A 15 16.60 3.14 -7.16
N ILE A 16 15.69 2.19 -7.36
CA ILE A 16 14.29 2.47 -7.68
C ILE A 16 13.59 3.05 -6.44
N LEU A 17 13.88 2.56 -5.26
CA LEU A 17 13.41 3.14 -4.00
C LEU A 17 14.06 4.50 -3.72
N ILE A 18 15.36 4.64 -3.97
CA ILE A 18 16.08 5.93 -3.95
C ILE A 18 15.52 6.84 -5.03
N LEU A 19 15.05 6.34 -6.18
CA LEU A 19 14.42 7.14 -7.24
C LEU A 19 12.98 7.52 -6.89
N THR A 20 12.19 6.71 -6.19
CA THR A 20 10.88 7.15 -5.69
C THR A 20 11.03 8.17 -4.58
N ILE A 21 11.95 7.97 -3.64
CA ILE A 21 12.26 8.96 -2.59
C ILE A 21 13.05 10.14 -3.15
N THR A 22 14.00 9.93 -4.10
CA THR A 22 14.66 11.02 -4.81
C THR A 22 13.73 11.71 -5.80
N SER A 23 12.72 11.04 -6.36
CA SER A 23 11.68 11.73 -7.13
C SER A 23 10.78 12.56 -6.21
N ILE A 24 10.50 12.12 -5.00
CA ILE A 24 9.74 12.91 -4.02
C ILE A 24 10.60 14.05 -3.45
N LEU A 25 11.89 13.84 -3.20
CA LEU A 25 12.77 14.80 -2.51
C LEU A 25 13.72 15.58 -3.42
N VAL A 26 14.08 15.09 -4.59
CA VAL A 26 15.14 15.66 -5.46
C VAL A 26 14.64 16.09 -6.84
N LEU A 27 13.69 15.37 -7.45
CA LEU A 27 13.16 15.72 -8.77
C LEU A 27 12.45 17.09 -8.84
N PRO A 28 11.75 17.60 -7.80
CA PRO A 28 11.16 18.95 -7.90
C PRO A 28 12.16 20.08 -8.09
N LYS A 29 13.47 19.81 -7.86
CA LYS A 29 14.53 20.79 -8.13
C LYS A 29 15.11 20.72 -9.54
N LEU A 30 15.00 19.60 -10.21
CA LEU A 30 15.57 19.34 -11.53
C LEU A 30 14.52 19.45 -12.65
N LEU A 31 13.24 19.35 -12.31
CA LEU A 31 12.14 19.47 -13.26
C LEU A 31 11.14 20.52 -12.75
N PRO A 32 10.74 21.50 -13.56
CA PRO A 32 9.77 22.54 -13.17
C PRO A 32 8.36 22.00 -12.86
N SER A 33 8.09 20.73 -13.16
CA SER A 33 6.92 19.96 -12.73
C SER A 33 7.26 18.47 -12.82
N SER A 34 6.75 17.65 -11.88
CA SER A 34 6.79 16.19 -12.05
C SER A 34 6.13 15.82 -13.39
N PRO A 35 6.73 14.89 -14.18
CA PRO A 35 6.13 14.49 -15.43
C PRO A 35 4.73 13.93 -15.16
N LYS A 36 3.74 14.47 -15.89
CA LYS A 36 2.37 13.99 -15.77
C LYS A 36 2.22 12.62 -16.41
N ILE A 37 1.37 11.81 -15.82
CA ILE A 37 1.04 10.47 -16.27
C ILE A 37 -0.05 10.59 -17.34
N ASN A 38 0.16 9.95 -18.49
CA ASN A 38 -0.91 9.77 -19.48
C ASN A 38 -1.50 8.36 -19.32
N ILE A 39 -2.82 8.29 -19.18
CA ILE A 39 -3.59 7.05 -19.14
C ILE A 39 -4.49 7.04 -20.37
N ALA A 40 -4.11 6.24 -21.37
CA ALA A 40 -4.86 6.10 -22.63
C ALA A 40 -5.91 4.97 -22.53
N LEU A 41 -6.73 4.98 -21.49
CA LEU A 41 -7.80 4.02 -21.29
C LEU A 41 -9.09 4.57 -21.91
N HIS A 42 -9.56 3.93 -22.99
CA HIS A 42 -10.77 4.29 -23.75
C HIS A 42 -11.81 3.15 -23.76
N GLU A 43 -11.44 2.01 -23.17
CA GLU A 43 -12.28 0.83 -23.03
C GLU A 43 -12.59 0.61 -21.56
N GLU A 44 -13.72 -0.08 -21.29
CA GLU A 44 -14.11 -0.39 -19.91
C GLU A 44 -13.17 -1.43 -19.31
N LEU A 45 -12.49 -1.06 -18.23
CA LEU A 45 -11.63 -1.94 -17.43
C LEU A 45 -12.39 -2.43 -16.21
N ILE A 46 -12.66 -3.72 -16.17
CA ILE A 46 -13.39 -4.35 -15.05
C ILE A 46 -12.36 -4.99 -14.13
N LEU A 47 -12.32 -4.55 -12.86
CA LEU A 47 -11.50 -5.20 -11.84
C LEU A 47 -11.94 -6.66 -11.64
N PRO A 48 -11.01 -7.55 -11.21
CA PRO A 48 -11.32 -8.96 -11.00
C PRO A 48 -12.56 -9.15 -10.13
N LYS A 49 -13.41 -10.11 -10.51
CA LYS A 49 -14.60 -10.47 -9.73
C LYS A 49 -14.19 -10.96 -8.35
N LEU A 50 -14.93 -10.54 -7.32
CA LEU A 50 -14.72 -10.97 -5.96
C LEU A 50 -15.10 -12.44 -5.77
N ASN A 51 -14.30 -13.17 -5.00
CA ASN A 51 -14.47 -14.60 -4.74
C ASN A 51 -15.02 -14.88 -3.32
N GLY A 52 -15.09 -13.84 -2.47
CA GLY A 52 -15.63 -13.96 -1.11
C GLY A 52 -17.15 -14.03 -1.10
N GLN A 53 -17.71 -14.36 0.06
CA GLN A 53 -19.14 -14.54 0.25
C GLN A 53 -19.93 -13.24 0.42
N PHE A 54 -19.22 -12.11 0.72
CA PHE A 54 -19.85 -10.82 0.96
C PHE A 54 -19.72 -9.90 -0.25
N LYS A 55 -20.75 -9.11 -0.50
CA LYS A 55 -20.61 -7.89 -1.28
C LYS A 55 -19.80 -6.89 -0.47
N VAL A 56 -19.14 -5.95 -1.15
CA VAL A 56 -18.25 -5.00 -0.51
C VAL A 56 -18.83 -3.60 -0.56
N GLY A 57 -18.89 -2.94 0.57
CA GLY A 57 -19.18 -1.51 0.68
C GLY A 57 -17.86 -0.72 0.70
N LYS A 58 -17.95 0.53 0.26
CA LYS A 58 -16.85 1.50 0.33
C LYS A 58 -17.34 2.82 0.88
N THR A 59 -16.61 3.39 1.85
CA THR A 59 -16.89 4.72 2.40
C THR A 59 -15.60 5.46 2.70
N THR A 60 -15.67 6.76 2.93
CA THR A 60 -14.52 7.56 3.37
C THR A 60 -14.78 8.22 4.71
N VAL A 61 -13.72 8.38 5.50
CA VAL A 61 -13.76 9.07 6.78
C VAL A 61 -12.63 10.10 6.86
N TYR A 62 -12.98 11.33 7.18
CA TYR A 62 -12.02 12.40 7.43
C TYR A 62 -11.47 12.29 8.85
N LEU A 63 -10.16 12.28 8.98
CA LEU A 63 -9.43 12.22 10.24
C LEU A 63 -8.62 13.50 10.42
N ILE A 64 -8.62 14.05 11.64
CA ILE A 64 -7.86 15.24 12.02
C ILE A 64 -7.24 15.05 13.40
N GLU A 65 -5.92 15.05 13.47
CA GLU A 65 -5.12 14.97 14.70
C GLU A 65 -4.64 16.38 15.07
N LYS A 66 -5.44 17.06 15.90
CA LYS A 66 -5.26 18.50 16.21
C LYS A 66 -3.95 18.80 16.93
N ASP A 67 -3.48 17.85 17.74
CA ASP A 67 -2.31 18.04 18.60
C ASP A 67 -0.99 17.67 17.91
N ARG A 68 -1.05 17.15 16.67
CA ARG A 68 0.13 16.85 15.87
C ARG A 68 0.19 17.73 14.64
N PRO A 69 1.31 18.45 14.43
CA PRO A 69 1.47 19.29 13.25
C PRO A 69 1.51 18.47 11.96
N ALA A 70 1.00 19.04 10.88
CA ALA A 70 0.99 18.46 9.55
C ALA A 70 2.40 18.02 9.11
N LEU A 71 3.38 18.92 9.28
CA LEU A 71 4.81 18.67 9.13
C LEU A 71 5.54 19.42 10.28
N PRO A 72 6.74 18.96 10.67
CA PRO A 72 7.51 19.63 11.71
C PRO A 72 7.68 21.14 11.42
N GLY A 73 7.40 21.97 12.42
CA GLY A 73 7.49 23.44 12.29
C GLY A 73 6.27 24.13 11.69
N LEU A 74 5.25 23.39 11.24
CA LEU A 74 3.97 23.97 10.80
C LEU A 74 2.99 24.05 11.98
N THR A 75 2.03 24.96 11.87
CA THR A 75 0.92 25.11 12.85
C THR A 75 -0.35 24.37 12.43
N ALA A 76 -0.47 24.02 11.14
CA ALA A 76 -1.60 23.28 10.63
C ALA A 76 -1.65 21.87 11.25
N PRO A 77 -2.82 21.36 11.62
CA PRO A 77 -2.95 20.00 12.17
C PRO A 77 -2.67 18.96 11.10
N ARG A 78 -2.35 17.74 11.54
CA ARG A 78 -2.23 16.60 10.65
C ARG A 78 -3.61 16.04 10.34
N GLU A 79 -3.93 15.95 9.06
CA GLU A 79 -5.27 15.57 8.60
C GLU A 79 -5.21 14.77 7.30
N TRP A 80 -6.18 13.87 7.10
CA TRP A 80 -6.30 13.05 5.88
C TRP A 80 -7.67 12.39 5.78
N VAL A 81 -7.95 11.77 4.63
CA VAL A 81 -9.16 11.00 4.40
C VAL A 81 -8.80 9.55 4.16
N VAL A 82 -9.29 8.64 5.00
CA VAL A 82 -9.13 7.18 4.81
C VAL A 82 -10.29 6.64 3.98
N THR A 83 -10.02 5.59 3.19
CA THR A 83 -11.05 4.79 2.54
C THR A 83 -11.22 3.47 3.29
N ILE A 84 -12.47 3.11 3.62
CA ILE A 84 -12.80 1.88 4.34
C ILE A 84 -13.61 0.98 3.41
N PHE A 85 -13.12 -0.24 3.20
CA PHE A 85 -13.82 -1.32 2.52
C PHE A 85 -14.36 -2.30 3.56
N TYR A 86 -15.58 -2.77 3.39
CA TYR A 86 -16.26 -3.58 4.41
C TYR A 86 -17.31 -4.50 3.79
N PRO A 87 -17.61 -5.65 4.43
CA PRO A 87 -18.76 -6.47 4.06
C PRO A 87 -20.07 -5.66 4.13
N ALA A 88 -20.87 -5.70 3.08
CA ALA A 88 -22.03 -4.83 2.94
C ALA A 88 -23.26 -5.53 2.37
N ASP A 89 -24.42 -4.94 2.67
CA ASP A 89 -25.74 -5.28 2.12
C ASP A 89 -26.26 -4.11 1.27
N PRO A 90 -25.79 -3.97 0.01
CA PRO A 90 -26.28 -2.92 -0.86
C PRO A 90 -27.77 -3.11 -1.18
N ALA A 91 -28.50 -2.02 -1.30
CA ALA A 91 -29.91 -2.02 -1.67
C ALA A 91 -30.14 -2.75 -3.01
N ALA A 92 -31.33 -3.31 -3.18
CA ALA A 92 -31.71 -3.96 -4.42
C ALA A 92 -31.61 -2.96 -5.59
N GLY A 93 -30.92 -3.35 -6.67
CA GLY A 93 -30.69 -2.49 -7.83
C GLY A 93 -29.59 -1.46 -7.68
N ALA A 94 -28.85 -1.43 -6.55
CA ALA A 94 -27.69 -0.56 -6.41
C ALA A 94 -26.61 -0.89 -7.45
N THR A 95 -25.97 0.14 -7.97
CA THR A 95 -24.84 0.01 -8.88
C THR A 95 -23.51 0.09 -8.09
N PRO A 96 -22.46 -0.59 -8.53
CA PRO A 96 -21.13 -0.43 -7.94
C PRO A 96 -20.67 1.04 -7.95
N ALA A 97 -19.82 1.36 -7.00
CA ALA A 97 -19.24 2.69 -6.84
C ALA A 97 -18.30 3.03 -8.01
N PRO A 98 -18.14 4.30 -8.38
CA PRO A 98 -17.02 4.71 -9.21
C PRO A 98 -15.69 4.25 -8.58
N TYR A 99 -14.71 3.93 -9.43
CA TYR A 99 -13.39 3.49 -8.99
C TYR A 99 -12.74 4.55 -8.08
N ALA A 100 -12.62 5.77 -8.56
CA ALA A 100 -12.30 6.93 -7.73
C ALA A 100 -13.57 7.71 -7.40
N GLY A 101 -13.73 8.17 -6.16
CA GLY A 101 -14.77 9.16 -5.86
C GLY A 101 -14.49 10.49 -6.57
N GLU A 102 -15.52 11.28 -6.85
CA GLU A 102 -15.43 12.52 -7.64
C GLU A 102 -14.30 13.46 -7.20
N ALA A 103 -14.18 13.74 -5.90
CA ALA A 103 -13.14 14.62 -5.37
C ALA A 103 -11.72 14.07 -5.63
N LEU A 104 -11.52 12.75 -5.47
CA LEU A 104 -10.22 12.13 -5.72
C LEU A 104 -9.91 12.05 -7.22
N ASN A 105 -10.90 11.73 -8.05
CA ASN A 105 -10.75 11.70 -9.51
C ASN A 105 -10.34 13.08 -10.04
N THR A 106 -11.05 14.13 -9.64
CA THR A 106 -10.73 15.51 -10.00
C THR A 106 -9.32 15.90 -9.55
N ALA A 107 -9.02 15.70 -8.26
CA ALA A 107 -7.70 16.06 -7.70
C ALA A 107 -6.56 15.29 -8.37
N TYR A 108 -6.73 13.99 -8.63
CA TYR A 108 -5.70 13.17 -9.26
C TYR A 108 -5.50 13.56 -10.73
N THR A 109 -6.58 13.82 -11.46
CA THR A 109 -6.54 14.30 -12.84
C THR A 109 -5.80 15.63 -12.95
N ASP A 110 -6.16 16.59 -12.10
CA ASP A 110 -5.56 17.94 -12.15
C ASP A 110 -4.08 17.93 -11.75
N TYR A 111 -3.72 17.10 -10.80
CA TYR A 111 -2.38 17.09 -10.21
C TYR A 111 -1.42 16.14 -10.92
N SER A 112 -1.84 14.91 -11.22
CA SER A 112 -0.96 13.81 -11.65
C SER A 112 -1.12 13.43 -13.12
N LEU A 113 -2.30 13.66 -13.74
CA LEU A 113 -2.57 13.21 -15.09
C LEU A 113 -2.35 14.30 -16.15
N THR A 114 -2.14 13.87 -17.40
CA THR A 114 -2.21 14.78 -18.56
C THR A 114 -3.67 15.15 -18.85
N LYS A 115 -3.89 16.20 -19.64
CA LYS A 115 -5.25 16.62 -20.04
C LYS A 115 -5.96 15.54 -20.87
N GLU A 116 -5.20 14.79 -21.66
CA GLU A 116 -5.69 13.70 -22.51
C GLU A 116 -6.22 12.52 -21.69
N SER A 117 -5.80 12.41 -20.43
CA SER A 117 -6.24 11.35 -19.49
C SER A 117 -7.46 11.76 -18.66
N ALA A 118 -8.03 12.94 -18.90
CA ALA A 118 -9.23 13.35 -18.18
C ALA A 118 -10.36 12.33 -18.40
N GLY A 119 -10.95 11.84 -17.30
CA GLY A 119 -12.00 10.81 -17.35
C GLY A 119 -11.48 9.36 -17.48
N ALA A 120 -10.18 9.12 -17.65
CA ALA A 120 -9.65 7.75 -17.80
C ALA A 120 -10.00 6.84 -16.60
N LEU A 121 -10.02 7.37 -15.37
CA LEU A 121 -10.40 6.60 -14.19
C LEU A 121 -11.91 6.26 -14.13
N ASP A 122 -12.76 6.95 -14.89
CA ASP A 122 -14.19 6.69 -14.95
C ASP A 122 -14.52 5.42 -15.75
N HIS A 123 -13.58 4.96 -16.59
CA HIS A 123 -13.68 3.69 -17.31
C HIS A 123 -13.30 2.47 -16.47
N ILE A 124 -12.91 2.65 -15.20
CA ILE A 124 -12.54 1.55 -14.32
C ILE A 124 -13.73 1.18 -13.43
N HIS A 125 -14.11 -0.09 -13.44
CA HIS A 125 -15.24 -0.60 -12.67
C HIS A 125 -14.79 -1.30 -11.40
N SER A 126 -15.15 -0.71 -10.25
CA SER A 126 -15.02 -1.28 -8.90
C SER A 126 -16.12 -2.31 -8.65
N ASN A 127 -15.88 -3.27 -7.75
CA ASN A 127 -16.93 -4.19 -7.27
C ASN A 127 -17.61 -3.67 -5.99
N ALA A 128 -17.11 -2.61 -5.38
CA ALA A 128 -17.62 -2.06 -4.14
C ALA A 128 -18.82 -1.14 -4.37
N TYR A 129 -19.68 -1.02 -3.34
CA TYR A 129 -20.86 -0.16 -3.35
C TYR A 129 -20.64 1.03 -2.41
N TRP A 130 -20.86 2.26 -2.93
CA TRP A 130 -20.61 3.47 -2.16
C TRP A 130 -21.63 3.65 -1.04
N ASN A 131 -21.14 3.79 0.21
CA ASN A 131 -21.96 3.98 1.42
C ASN A 131 -23.11 2.95 1.60
N ALA A 132 -22.94 1.73 1.08
CA ALA A 132 -23.90 0.67 1.34
C ALA A 132 -23.93 0.32 2.84
N ALA A 133 -25.07 -0.13 3.35
CA ALA A 133 -25.17 -0.56 4.74
C ALA A 133 -24.18 -1.69 5.03
N ALA A 134 -23.50 -1.63 6.19
CA ALA A 134 -22.63 -2.73 6.61
C ALA A 134 -23.45 -4.00 6.84
N ASN A 135 -22.88 -5.16 6.50
CA ASN A 135 -23.49 -6.44 6.80
C ASN A 135 -23.30 -6.76 8.30
N HIS A 136 -24.39 -7.08 8.98
CA HIS A 136 -24.38 -7.48 10.40
C HIS A 136 -24.75 -8.95 10.61
N SER A 137 -25.07 -9.70 9.54
CA SER A 137 -25.57 -11.07 9.65
C SER A 137 -24.49 -12.05 10.17
N ALA A 138 -23.21 -11.75 9.96
CA ALA A 138 -22.08 -12.55 10.43
C ALA A 138 -21.44 -12.02 11.73
N GLY A 139 -22.04 -11.02 12.37
CA GLY A 139 -21.49 -10.33 13.53
C GLY A 139 -20.47 -9.26 13.16
N LYS A 140 -19.46 -9.05 14.03
CA LYS A 140 -18.39 -8.09 13.80
C LYS A 140 -17.28 -8.70 12.94
N PHE A 141 -16.61 -7.86 12.15
CA PHE A 141 -15.52 -8.27 11.27
C PHE A 141 -14.16 -7.78 11.77
N PRO A 142 -13.11 -8.62 11.73
CA PRO A 142 -11.75 -8.20 12.03
C PRO A 142 -11.33 -7.01 11.18
N VAL A 143 -10.49 -6.15 11.75
CA VAL A 143 -10.01 -4.92 11.12
C VAL A 143 -8.60 -5.11 10.59
N LEU A 144 -8.37 -4.71 9.35
CA LEU A 144 -7.05 -4.67 8.73
C LEU A 144 -6.71 -3.23 8.34
N LEU A 145 -5.59 -2.72 8.83
CA LEU A 145 -5.02 -1.46 8.35
C LEU A 145 -4.13 -1.75 7.14
N PHE A 146 -4.24 -0.95 6.09
CA PHE A 146 -3.41 -1.06 4.90
C PHE A 146 -2.64 0.23 4.66
N SER A 147 -1.30 0.13 4.50
CA SER A 147 -0.42 1.23 4.11
C SER A 147 0.20 0.95 2.72
N PRO A 148 0.05 1.87 1.75
CA PRO A 148 0.58 1.72 0.39
C PRO A 148 2.10 1.90 0.33
N GLY A 149 2.70 1.63 -0.80
CA GLY A 149 4.09 1.95 -1.09
C GLY A 149 4.42 3.44 -1.00
N GLY A 150 5.70 3.78 -1.00
CA GLY A 150 6.13 5.17 -0.97
C GLY A 150 5.70 5.92 -2.24
N GLY A 151 5.07 7.08 -2.08
CA GLY A 151 4.58 7.87 -3.20
C GLY A 151 3.34 7.30 -3.91
N GLU A 152 2.67 6.31 -3.34
CA GLU A 152 1.58 5.61 -4.00
C GLU A 152 0.21 6.04 -3.49
N GLN A 153 -0.79 5.92 -4.37
CA GLN A 153 -2.19 6.17 -4.07
C GLN A 153 -2.85 4.86 -3.62
N PRO A 154 -3.48 4.78 -2.43
CA PRO A 154 -4.18 3.57 -1.98
C PRO A 154 -5.24 3.07 -2.97
N LEU A 155 -5.79 3.96 -3.79
CA LEU A 155 -6.73 3.64 -4.86
C LEU A 155 -6.23 2.51 -5.77
N PHE A 156 -4.93 2.48 -6.09
CA PHE A 156 -4.33 1.48 -6.99
C PHE A 156 -4.12 0.09 -6.37
N TYR A 157 -4.73 -0.14 -5.22
CA TYR A 157 -4.80 -1.46 -4.55
C TYR A 157 -6.25 -1.94 -4.38
N SER A 158 -7.24 -1.26 -5.00
CA SER A 158 -8.67 -1.54 -4.76
C SER A 158 -9.04 -2.99 -5.03
N ALA A 159 -8.54 -3.61 -6.11
CA ALA A 159 -8.80 -5.02 -6.40
C ALA A 159 -8.39 -5.96 -5.25
N LEU A 160 -7.23 -5.74 -4.65
CA LEU A 160 -6.74 -6.50 -3.50
C LEU A 160 -7.60 -6.23 -2.24
N LEU A 161 -7.87 -4.94 -1.95
CA LEU A 161 -8.58 -4.55 -0.74
C LEU A 161 -10.06 -4.98 -0.77
N GLU A 162 -10.71 -4.86 -1.94
CA GLU A 162 -12.08 -5.36 -2.18
C GLU A 162 -12.14 -6.88 -2.05
N GLN A 163 -11.16 -7.60 -2.62
CA GLN A 163 -11.07 -9.04 -2.50
C GLN A 163 -10.98 -9.48 -1.04
N ILE A 164 -10.08 -8.87 -0.25
CA ILE A 164 -9.92 -9.19 1.17
C ILE A 164 -11.22 -8.89 1.93
N SER A 165 -11.85 -7.75 1.67
CA SER A 165 -13.11 -7.38 2.34
C SER A 165 -14.25 -8.34 2.03
N SER A 166 -14.29 -8.90 0.82
CA SER A 166 -15.31 -9.89 0.43
C SER A 166 -15.26 -11.19 1.24
N PHE A 167 -14.16 -11.46 1.92
CA PHE A 167 -13.97 -12.59 2.83
C PHE A 167 -14.28 -12.28 4.31
N GLY A 168 -14.89 -11.14 4.58
CA GLY A 168 -15.31 -10.78 5.93
C GLY A 168 -14.23 -10.10 6.74
N TYR A 169 -13.60 -9.08 6.16
CA TYR A 169 -12.71 -8.13 6.81
C TYR A 169 -13.15 -6.70 6.55
N ILE A 170 -12.91 -5.83 7.52
CA ILE A 170 -12.96 -4.38 7.30
C ILE A 170 -11.54 -3.91 7.03
N VAL A 171 -11.29 -3.38 5.83
CA VAL A 171 -9.96 -2.92 5.41
C VAL A 171 -9.94 -1.40 5.36
N VAL A 172 -9.07 -0.79 6.15
CA VAL A 172 -8.87 0.66 6.24
C VAL A 172 -7.63 1.03 5.43
N ALA A 173 -7.83 1.56 4.24
CA ALA A 173 -6.77 2.04 3.38
C ALA A 173 -6.36 3.46 3.78
N ILE A 174 -5.12 3.60 4.22
CA ILE A 174 -4.60 4.85 4.80
C ILE A 174 -3.68 5.51 3.78
N PRO A 175 -4.10 6.64 3.17
CA PRO A 175 -3.19 7.47 2.41
C PRO A 175 -2.24 8.18 3.38
N GLU A 176 -1.02 8.41 2.92
CA GLU A 176 0.03 9.00 3.73
C GLU A 176 0.13 10.51 3.45
N PRO A 177 -0.29 11.39 4.38
CA PRO A 177 -0.22 12.83 4.17
C PRO A 177 1.18 13.28 3.72
N PHE A 178 1.23 14.03 2.62
CA PHE A 178 2.44 14.57 1.98
C PHE A 178 3.38 13.55 1.30
N ASP A 179 3.01 12.27 1.30
CA ASP A 179 3.71 11.21 0.56
C ASP A 179 2.82 10.70 -0.58
N THR A 180 1.57 10.35 -0.29
CA THR A 180 0.55 10.07 -1.31
C THR A 180 0.39 11.26 -2.26
N PRO A 181 0.30 11.05 -3.58
CA PRO A 181 0.24 12.12 -4.58
C PRO A 181 -0.79 13.20 -4.27
N VAL A 182 -2.03 12.80 -4.00
CA VAL A 182 -3.12 13.73 -3.65
C VAL A 182 -4.05 13.14 -2.59
N ILE A 183 -4.49 13.98 -1.66
CA ILE A 183 -5.55 13.66 -0.69
C ILE A 183 -6.52 14.84 -0.66
N PRO A 184 -7.69 14.75 -1.32
CA PRO A 184 -8.72 15.77 -1.24
C PRO A 184 -9.36 15.77 0.15
N LEU A 185 -9.50 16.96 0.74
CA LEU A 185 -10.14 17.17 2.03
C LEU A 185 -11.59 17.63 1.85
N PRO A 186 -12.47 17.42 2.86
CA PRO A 186 -13.88 17.79 2.75
C PRO A 186 -14.17 19.27 2.55
N ASP A 187 -13.23 20.15 2.89
CA ASP A 187 -13.32 21.59 2.69
C ASP A 187 -12.82 22.08 1.33
N GLY A 188 -12.47 21.15 0.42
CA GLY A 188 -11.97 21.45 -0.92
C GLY A 188 -10.45 21.67 -1.01
N ARG A 189 -9.72 21.70 0.11
CA ARG A 189 -8.26 21.68 0.07
C ARG A 189 -7.75 20.35 -0.42
N ILE A 190 -6.59 20.35 -1.05
CA ILE A 190 -5.90 19.14 -1.52
C ILE A 190 -4.52 19.11 -0.86
N LEU A 191 -4.23 18.05 -0.11
CA LEU A 191 -2.87 17.76 0.33
C LEU A 191 -2.14 17.07 -0.81
N THR A 192 -0.88 17.45 -1.04
CA THR A 192 -0.08 16.91 -2.14
C THR A 192 1.33 16.54 -1.68
N SER A 193 1.94 15.59 -2.36
CA SER A 193 3.35 15.23 -2.13
C SER A 193 4.33 16.37 -2.43
N ASN A 194 3.95 17.35 -3.27
CA ASN A 194 4.77 18.54 -3.52
C ASN A 194 4.96 19.40 -2.27
N GLN A 195 3.99 19.45 -1.36
CA GLN A 195 4.13 20.18 -0.10
C GLN A 195 5.24 19.61 0.79
N MET A 196 5.46 18.30 0.76
CA MET A 196 6.62 17.68 1.40
C MET A 196 7.93 18.12 0.74
N ALA A 197 7.97 18.16 -0.58
CA ALA A 197 9.15 18.60 -1.32
C ALA A 197 9.49 20.07 -1.05
N GLU A 198 8.49 20.94 -0.99
CA GLU A 198 8.65 22.36 -0.61
C GLU A 198 9.16 22.50 0.82
N TRP A 199 8.55 21.77 1.78
CA TRP A 199 9.02 21.76 3.17
C TRP A 199 10.45 21.27 3.28
N CYS A 200 10.83 20.21 2.56
CA CYS A 200 12.19 19.68 2.53
C CYS A 200 13.24 20.69 2.05
N GLN A 201 12.87 21.66 1.23
CA GLN A 201 13.79 22.73 0.79
C GLN A 201 14.22 23.64 1.95
N HIS A 202 13.47 23.68 3.03
CA HIS A 202 13.75 24.51 4.21
C HIS A 202 14.27 23.71 5.40
N GLU A 203 14.09 22.38 5.38
CA GLU A 203 14.50 21.47 6.46
C GLU A 203 15.95 20.99 6.30
N THR A 204 16.77 21.17 7.34
CA THR A 204 18.21 20.87 7.28
C THR A 204 18.50 19.37 7.08
N SER A 205 17.71 18.49 7.69
CA SER A 205 17.87 17.03 7.55
C SER A 205 17.58 16.57 6.13
N CYS A 206 16.54 17.11 5.49
CA CYS A 206 16.22 16.86 4.10
C CYS A 206 17.31 17.34 3.16
N LYS A 207 17.86 18.56 3.38
CA LYS A 207 18.96 19.09 2.57
C LYS A 207 20.21 18.20 2.61
N LYS A 208 20.54 17.67 3.78
CA LYS A 208 21.66 16.73 3.94
C LYS A 208 21.43 15.42 3.20
N ALA A 209 20.21 14.86 3.27
CA ALA A 209 19.88 13.64 2.53
C ALA A 209 19.95 13.85 1.00
N ILE A 210 19.41 14.97 0.50
CA ILE A 210 19.46 15.36 -0.92
C ILE A 210 20.91 15.52 -1.42
N SER A 211 21.83 15.97 -0.57
CA SER A 211 23.26 16.12 -0.93
C SER A 211 24.06 14.82 -0.91
N GLY A 212 23.43 13.65 -0.73
CA GLY A 212 24.03 12.34 -0.93
C GLY A 212 24.59 11.67 0.32
N GLY A 213 24.08 12.00 1.48
CA GLY A 213 24.46 11.32 2.73
C GLY A 213 23.57 10.10 3.00
N GLU A 214 24.05 8.86 2.82
CA GLU A 214 23.30 7.62 3.13
C GLU A 214 22.71 7.64 4.54
N THR A 215 23.48 8.05 5.55
CA THR A 215 23.02 8.17 6.94
C THR A 215 21.85 9.17 7.07
N ALA A 216 21.94 10.32 6.40
CA ALA A 216 20.90 11.34 6.45
C ALA A 216 19.64 10.89 5.69
N MET A 217 19.80 10.14 4.60
CA MET A 217 18.67 9.51 3.89
C MET A 217 17.96 8.50 4.81
N GLN A 218 18.71 7.61 5.47
CA GLN A 218 18.16 6.65 6.42
C GLN A 218 17.40 7.33 7.56
N GLU A 219 17.93 8.44 8.10
CA GLU A 219 17.24 9.20 9.16
C GLU A 219 15.91 9.78 8.69
N ILE A 220 15.82 10.25 7.44
CA ILE A 220 14.55 10.73 6.88
C ILE A 220 13.57 9.58 6.68
N MET A 221 14.02 8.46 6.12
CA MET A 221 13.18 7.28 5.94
C MET A 221 12.64 6.76 7.27
N ASP A 222 13.46 6.72 8.31
CA ASP A 222 13.03 6.34 9.66
C ASP A 222 11.97 7.30 10.22
N LYS A 223 12.14 8.61 10.04
CA LYS A 223 11.13 9.62 10.43
C LYS A 223 9.82 9.47 9.65
N MET A 224 9.90 9.24 8.35
CA MET A 224 8.71 9.03 7.52
C MET A 224 7.97 7.77 7.94
N LYS A 225 8.68 6.66 8.15
CA LYS A 225 8.12 5.40 8.65
C LYS A 225 7.46 5.58 10.02
N ASP A 226 8.11 6.29 10.95
CA ASP A 226 7.54 6.62 12.26
C ASP A 226 6.29 7.48 12.15
N ASN A 227 6.25 8.44 11.22
CA ASN A 227 5.06 9.26 10.99
C ASN A 227 3.90 8.43 10.44
N ARG A 228 4.14 7.54 9.46
CA ARG A 228 3.14 6.62 8.93
C ARG A 228 2.59 5.69 10.03
N ALA A 229 3.47 5.14 10.87
CA ALA A 229 3.04 4.33 12.01
C ALA A 229 2.15 5.12 12.98
N LYS A 230 2.47 6.39 13.27
CA LYS A 230 1.63 7.27 14.08
C LYS A 230 0.29 7.60 13.41
N ASP A 231 0.26 7.80 12.10
CA ASP A 231 -0.98 8.00 11.33
C ASP A 231 -1.91 6.77 11.46
N MET A 232 -1.35 5.58 11.34
CA MET A 232 -2.09 4.33 11.55
C MET A 232 -2.56 4.15 13.01
N ILE A 233 -1.74 4.50 14.03
CA ILE A 233 -2.13 4.46 15.44
C ILE A 233 -3.31 5.40 15.70
N PHE A 234 -3.24 6.62 15.16
CA PHE A 234 -4.34 7.57 15.30
C PHE A 234 -5.60 7.08 14.59
N ALA A 235 -5.48 6.59 13.34
CA ALA A 235 -6.61 6.02 12.61
C ALA A 235 -7.26 4.88 13.40
N LEU A 236 -6.47 3.93 13.92
CA LEU A 236 -6.96 2.83 14.75
C LEU A 236 -7.73 3.32 15.98
N SER A 237 -7.24 4.38 16.64
CA SER A 237 -7.93 4.97 17.80
C SER A 237 -9.24 5.67 17.41
N GLN A 238 -9.34 6.21 16.19
CA GLN A 238 -10.59 6.78 15.68
C GLN A 238 -11.61 5.71 15.27
N LEU A 239 -11.15 4.49 14.88
CA LEU A 239 -12.04 3.39 14.53
C LEU A 239 -12.95 2.96 15.70
N GLU A 240 -12.52 3.07 16.94
CA GLU A 240 -13.37 2.84 18.12
C GLU A 240 -14.56 3.80 18.16
N LYS A 241 -14.34 5.08 17.81
CA LYS A 241 -15.39 6.08 17.70
C LYS A 241 -16.28 5.82 16.48
N ILE A 242 -15.67 5.47 15.34
CA ILE A 242 -16.40 5.14 14.11
C ILE A 242 -17.31 3.93 14.35
N ASN A 243 -16.80 2.88 15.02
CA ASN A 243 -17.57 1.69 15.37
C ASN A 243 -18.77 1.98 16.27
N ARG A 244 -18.74 3.07 17.02
CA ARG A 244 -19.83 3.48 17.90
C ARG A 244 -20.81 4.44 17.25
N ASP A 245 -20.29 5.42 16.50
CA ASP A 245 -21.03 6.63 16.13
C ASP A 245 -21.30 6.76 14.61
N ASN A 246 -20.60 5.98 13.75
CA ASN A 246 -20.75 6.11 12.29
C ASN A 246 -22.06 5.41 11.82
N PRO A 247 -22.93 6.07 11.05
CA PRO A 247 -24.21 5.50 10.66
C PRO A 247 -24.12 4.29 9.74
N ILE A 248 -22.97 4.04 9.11
CA ILE A 248 -22.76 2.91 8.20
C ILE A 248 -22.05 1.77 8.91
N LEU A 249 -21.05 2.08 9.75
CA LEU A 249 -20.10 1.11 10.30
C LEU A 249 -20.33 0.81 11.80
N ALA A 250 -21.37 1.41 12.42
CA ALA A 250 -21.64 1.17 13.83
C ALA A 250 -21.79 -0.34 14.12
N ASP A 251 -21.11 -0.81 15.17
CA ASP A 251 -21.11 -2.21 15.61
C ASP A 251 -20.61 -3.26 14.58
N ALA A 252 -20.00 -2.83 13.47
CA ALA A 252 -19.47 -3.73 12.44
C ALA A 252 -18.02 -4.18 12.68
N LEU A 253 -17.22 -3.40 13.44
CA LEU A 253 -15.79 -3.61 13.64
C LEU A 253 -15.52 -4.49 14.87
N ASP A 254 -14.76 -5.57 14.70
CA ASP A 254 -14.16 -6.34 15.79
C ASP A 254 -12.80 -5.74 16.14
N MET A 255 -12.80 -4.80 17.09
CA MET A 255 -11.61 -4.09 17.54
C MET A 255 -10.67 -4.93 18.42
N GLU A 256 -11.07 -6.17 18.77
CA GLU A 256 -10.23 -7.14 19.46
C GLU A 256 -9.41 -8.02 18.50
N LYS A 257 -9.60 -7.85 17.18
CA LYS A 257 -8.94 -8.61 16.12
C LYS A 257 -8.41 -7.64 15.06
N VAL A 258 -7.22 -7.13 15.28
CA VAL A 258 -6.63 -6.10 14.42
C VAL A 258 -5.36 -6.60 13.78
N GLY A 259 -5.34 -6.61 12.45
CA GLY A 259 -4.14 -6.86 11.66
C GLY A 259 -3.66 -5.61 10.93
N VAL A 260 -2.43 -5.65 10.45
CA VAL A 260 -1.88 -4.63 9.56
C VAL A 260 -1.13 -5.28 8.41
N PHE A 261 -1.24 -4.69 7.24
CA PHE A 261 -0.43 -5.08 6.10
C PHE A 261 -0.07 -3.87 5.23
N GLY A 262 0.96 -4.02 4.44
CA GLY A 262 1.37 -2.96 3.53
C GLY A 262 2.38 -3.41 2.52
N HIS A 263 2.48 -2.66 1.42
CA HIS A 263 3.41 -2.89 0.33
C HIS A 263 4.62 -1.97 0.45
N SER A 264 5.82 -2.49 0.12
CA SER A 264 7.04 -1.67 0.03
C SER A 264 7.26 -0.86 1.32
N PHE A 265 7.34 0.47 1.24
CA PHE A 265 7.48 1.35 2.40
C PHE A 265 6.31 1.23 3.39
N GLY A 266 5.10 0.92 2.90
CA GLY A 266 3.94 0.59 3.74
C GLY A 266 4.13 -0.69 4.55
N GLY A 267 4.81 -1.69 4.00
CA GLY A 267 5.21 -2.91 4.73
C GLY A 267 6.14 -2.61 5.90
N ALA A 268 7.17 -1.79 5.67
CA ALA A 268 8.07 -1.32 6.75
C ALA A 268 7.32 -0.53 7.82
N SER A 269 6.38 0.32 7.41
CA SER A 269 5.55 1.11 8.31
C SER A 269 4.60 0.25 9.13
N SER A 270 4.10 -0.85 8.55
CA SER A 270 3.28 -1.86 9.23
C SER A 270 4.05 -2.59 10.34
N VAL A 271 5.30 -2.98 10.07
CA VAL A 271 6.21 -3.53 11.09
C VAL A 271 6.43 -2.51 12.22
N ARG A 272 6.65 -1.24 11.86
CA ARG A 272 6.87 -0.19 12.85
C ARG A 272 5.63 0.07 13.71
N LEU A 273 4.44 0.05 13.12
CA LEU A 273 3.19 0.12 13.86
C LEU A 273 3.10 -0.99 14.91
N ALA A 274 3.32 -2.24 14.52
CA ALA A 274 3.23 -3.39 15.43
C ALA A 274 4.25 -3.35 16.58
N GLN A 275 5.41 -2.70 16.37
CA GLN A 275 6.37 -2.45 17.44
C GLN A 275 5.87 -1.41 18.46
N LEU A 276 5.09 -0.43 18.00
CA LEU A 276 4.63 0.71 18.81
C LEU A 276 3.28 0.48 19.47
N ASP A 277 2.41 -0.32 18.85
CA ASP A 277 1.03 -0.52 19.29
C ASP A 277 0.70 -2.00 19.47
N LYS A 278 0.42 -2.39 20.70
CA LYS A 278 0.12 -3.77 21.09
C LYS A 278 -1.28 -4.24 20.67
N ARG A 279 -2.12 -3.36 20.15
CA ARG A 279 -3.43 -3.74 19.59
C ARG A 279 -3.30 -4.49 18.26
N ILE A 280 -2.11 -4.50 17.66
CA ILE A 280 -1.87 -5.25 16.43
C ILE A 280 -1.57 -6.70 16.76
N ASP A 281 -2.40 -7.62 16.27
CA ASP A 281 -2.31 -9.06 16.53
C ASP A 281 -1.50 -9.81 15.47
N ALA A 282 -1.47 -9.32 14.21
CA ALA A 282 -0.80 -9.98 13.09
C ALA A 282 -0.33 -8.96 12.04
N VAL A 283 0.81 -9.25 11.39
CA VAL A 283 1.44 -8.35 10.42
C VAL A 283 1.71 -9.07 9.10
N ALA A 284 1.25 -8.52 7.97
CA ALA A 284 1.67 -9.01 6.66
C ALA A 284 2.46 -7.92 5.91
N VAL A 285 3.61 -8.31 5.38
CA VAL A 285 4.55 -7.44 4.66
C VAL A 285 4.62 -7.90 3.21
N LEU A 286 4.31 -7.00 2.28
CA LEU A 286 4.31 -7.26 0.86
C LEU A 286 5.51 -6.55 0.23
N ASP A 287 6.53 -7.32 -0.11
CA ASP A 287 7.75 -6.93 -0.84
C ASP A 287 8.42 -5.64 -0.31
N SER A 288 8.79 -5.64 0.95
CA SER A 288 9.47 -4.53 1.61
C SER A 288 10.97 -4.79 1.77
N ASP A 289 11.80 -3.80 1.46
CA ASP A 289 13.24 -3.90 1.65
C ASP A 289 13.62 -3.94 3.14
N ILE A 290 14.72 -4.65 3.45
CA ILE A 290 15.26 -4.79 4.80
C ILE A 290 15.59 -3.42 5.45
N PHE A 291 16.11 -2.46 4.69
CA PHE A 291 16.41 -1.12 5.20
C PHE A 291 15.18 -0.38 5.70
N LEU A 292 14.01 -0.76 5.21
CA LEU A 292 12.73 -0.21 5.61
C LEU A 292 12.11 -0.99 6.76
N VAL A 293 12.40 -2.29 6.86
CA VAL A 293 11.77 -3.19 7.83
C VAL A 293 12.50 -3.17 9.17
N ILE A 294 13.83 -3.18 9.17
CA ILE A 294 14.64 -3.26 10.39
C ILE A 294 15.05 -1.86 10.87
N PRO A 295 14.44 -1.31 11.92
CA PRO A 295 14.92 -0.08 12.56
C PRO A 295 16.26 -0.35 13.26
N LYS A 296 17.13 0.67 13.35
CA LYS A 296 18.44 0.58 14.04
C LYS A 296 18.35 0.11 15.51
N ASP A 297 17.24 0.42 16.20
CA ASP A 297 16.98 0.06 17.59
C ASP A 297 16.01 -1.12 17.72
N SER A 298 16.04 -2.03 16.77
CA SER A 298 15.00 -3.01 16.53
C SER A 298 14.84 -4.01 17.67
N LYS A 299 13.64 -4.02 18.27
CA LYS A 299 13.12 -5.18 18.97
C LYS A 299 12.43 -6.08 17.95
N SER A 300 12.62 -7.40 18.08
CA SER A 300 11.83 -8.39 17.31
C SER A 300 10.34 -8.17 17.54
N LEU A 301 9.53 -8.46 16.53
CA LEU A 301 8.07 -8.45 16.68
C LEU A 301 7.64 -9.55 17.63
N SER A 302 6.58 -9.30 18.38
CA SER A 302 5.91 -10.28 19.20
C SER A 302 4.71 -10.93 18.51
N GLN A 303 4.34 -10.44 17.35
CA GLN A 303 3.19 -10.89 16.57
C GLN A 303 3.61 -11.90 15.50
N PRO A 304 2.69 -12.76 15.01
CA PRO A 304 2.85 -13.53 13.80
C PRO A 304 3.14 -12.62 12.61
N VAL A 305 4.02 -13.08 11.70
CA VAL A 305 4.41 -12.32 10.51
C VAL A 305 4.29 -13.16 9.24
N LEU A 306 3.59 -12.64 8.26
CA LEU A 306 3.69 -13.06 6.86
C LEU A 306 4.59 -12.07 6.12
N TYR A 307 5.66 -12.58 5.49
CA TYR A 307 6.52 -11.79 4.61
C TYR A 307 6.48 -12.38 3.21
N MET A 308 5.90 -11.65 2.28
CA MET A 308 5.86 -12.02 0.87
C MET A 308 6.85 -11.18 0.08
N THR A 309 7.58 -11.79 -0.84
CA THR A 309 8.58 -11.09 -1.66
C THR A 309 8.50 -11.51 -3.12
N ALA A 310 8.85 -10.58 -4.02
CA ALA A 310 9.00 -10.84 -5.43
C ALA A 310 10.24 -11.70 -5.73
N SER A 311 10.22 -12.41 -6.86
CA SER A 311 11.42 -13.08 -7.39
C SER A 311 12.35 -12.12 -8.14
N ASN A 312 11.87 -10.91 -8.46
CA ASN A 312 12.65 -9.85 -9.14
C ASN A 312 13.31 -10.32 -10.43
N ILE A 313 12.50 -10.93 -11.33
CA ILE A 313 12.98 -11.52 -12.59
C ILE A 313 13.64 -10.55 -13.56
N ASP A 314 13.48 -9.25 -13.33
CA ASP A 314 14.10 -8.18 -14.10
C ASP A 314 15.43 -7.70 -13.48
N ALA A 315 15.82 -8.24 -12.33
CA ALA A 315 17.07 -7.91 -11.66
C ALA A 315 18.27 -8.66 -12.27
N SER A 316 19.42 -8.01 -12.27
CA SER A 316 20.69 -8.64 -12.63
C SER A 316 21.13 -9.66 -11.59
N ALA A 317 22.06 -10.56 -11.95
CA ALA A 317 22.60 -11.56 -11.03
C ALA A 317 23.21 -10.95 -9.75
N GLN A 318 23.84 -9.78 -9.85
CA GLN A 318 24.42 -9.07 -8.71
C GLN A 318 23.30 -8.52 -7.79
N GLU A 319 22.26 -7.94 -8.37
CA GLU A 319 21.09 -7.44 -7.62
C GLU A 319 20.36 -8.59 -6.93
N LEU A 320 20.17 -9.74 -7.60
CA LEU A 320 19.55 -10.93 -6.99
C LEU A 320 20.35 -11.46 -5.80
N GLU A 321 21.71 -11.43 -5.87
CA GLU A 321 22.56 -11.81 -4.74
C GLU A 321 22.35 -10.87 -3.55
N GLU A 322 22.26 -9.56 -3.79
CA GLU A 322 22.03 -8.55 -2.74
C GLU A 322 20.61 -8.69 -2.15
N ILE A 323 19.59 -8.81 -2.98
CA ILE A 323 18.20 -9.07 -2.55
C ILE A 323 18.12 -10.34 -1.71
N SER A 324 18.79 -11.41 -2.12
CA SER A 324 18.82 -12.69 -1.37
C SER A 324 19.45 -12.51 0.02
N LYS A 325 20.56 -11.77 0.13
CA LYS A 325 21.18 -11.43 1.42
C LYS A 325 20.25 -10.60 2.31
N ASN A 326 19.60 -9.59 1.73
CA ASN A 326 18.68 -8.73 2.44
C ASN A 326 17.44 -9.50 2.92
N ASN A 327 16.89 -10.38 2.09
CA ASN A 327 15.78 -11.25 2.45
C ASN A 327 16.16 -12.21 3.59
N ALA A 328 17.35 -12.79 3.56
CA ALA A 328 17.84 -13.67 4.62
C ALA A 328 18.00 -12.92 5.98
N LEU A 329 18.51 -11.69 5.95
CA LEU A 329 18.62 -10.85 7.14
C LEU A 329 17.24 -10.43 7.66
N THR A 330 16.32 -10.06 6.77
CA THR A 330 14.93 -9.75 7.10
C THR A 330 14.25 -10.96 7.75
N ALA A 331 14.40 -12.13 7.14
CA ALA A 331 13.88 -13.38 7.67
C ALA A 331 14.45 -13.69 9.06
N ALA A 332 15.75 -13.53 9.25
CA ALA A 332 16.40 -13.73 10.55
C ALA A 332 15.86 -12.78 11.62
N TYR A 333 15.64 -11.51 11.29
CA TYR A 333 15.06 -10.52 12.20
C TYR A 333 13.61 -10.85 12.56
N LEU A 334 12.77 -11.11 11.54
CA LEU A 334 11.34 -11.38 11.74
C LEU A 334 11.07 -12.75 12.35
N SER A 335 12.06 -13.68 12.32
CA SER A 335 11.92 -15.04 12.84
C SER A 335 11.98 -15.15 14.37
N GLY A 336 11.78 -14.07 15.14
CA GLY A 336 11.78 -14.05 16.60
C GLY A 336 11.06 -15.23 17.29
N SER A 337 10.22 -15.03 18.27
CA SER A 337 9.56 -16.11 19.04
C SER A 337 8.21 -16.57 18.48
N PHE A 338 7.71 -15.99 17.38
CA PHE A 338 6.34 -16.16 16.87
C PHE A 338 6.30 -16.83 15.50
N PRO A 339 5.13 -17.37 15.06
CA PRO A 339 5.00 -17.94 13.73
C PRO A 339 5.40 -16.94 12.67
N TYR A 340 6.27 -17.40 11.77
CA TYR A 340 6.80 -16.61 10.70
C TYR A 340 6.69 -17.39 9.39
N TYR A 341 6.14 -16.75 8.37
CA TYR A 341 5.94 -17.31 7.04
C TYR A 341 6.66 -16.41 6.05
N PHE A 342 7.69 -16.97 5.40
CA PHE A 342 8.38 -16.30 4.31
C PHE A 342 7.96 -16.92 2.98
N ILE A 343 7.40 -16.09 2.10
CA ILE A 343 6.88 -16.50 0.80
C ILE A 343 7.63 -15.75 -0.29
N ASN A 344 8.20 -16.48 -1.25
CA ASN A 344 8.68 -15.90 -2.49
C ASN A 344 7.73 -16.29 -3.63
N ILE A 345 7.39 -15.32 -4.49
CA ILE A 345 6.49 -15.52 -5.63
C ILE A 345 7.31 -15.49 -6.91
N ALA A 346 7.47 -16.63 -7.56
CA ALA A 346 8.20 -16.77 -8.82
C ALA A 346 7.51 -15.98 -9.94
N GLY A 347 8.29 -15.43 -10.86
CA GLY A 347 7.79 -14.71 -12.01
C GLY A 347 7.24 -13.32 -11.69
N THR A 348 7.61 -12.70 -10.56
CA THR A 348 7.12 -11.40 -10.13
C THR A 348 8.22 -10.37 -9.95
N THR A 349 7.83 -9.11 -9.94
CA THR A 349 8.65 -7.93 -9.64
C THR A 349 8.06 -7.16 -8.46
N HIS A 350 8.76 -6.15 -7.96
CA HIS A 350 8.28 -5.28 -6.90
C HIS A 350 6.90 -4.67 -7.21
N GLN A 351 6.70 -4.22 -8.45
CA GLN A 351 5.44 -3.60 -8.89
C GLN A 351 4.28 -4.60 -8.96
N SER A 352 4.55 -5.90 -9.00
CA SER A 352 3.50 -6.93 -9.05
C SER A 352 2.55 -6.90 -7.86
N PHE A 353 2.96 -6.29 -6.73
CA PHE A 353 2.12 -6.14 -5.55
C PHE A 353 1.17 -4.92 -5.59
N GLN A 354 1.30 -4.05 -6.59
CA GLN A 354 0.37 -2.95 -6.86
C GLN A 354 -0.78 -3.44 -7.74
N SER A 355 -1.80 -4.08 -7.16
CA SER A 355 -2.80 -4.84 -7.90
C SER A 355 -3.37 -4.10 -9.13
N ASP A 356 -3.89 -2.89 -8.93
CA ASP A 356 -4.62 -2.17 -9.98
C ASP A 356 -3.68 -1.48 -10.96
N ALA A 357 -2.52 -0.98 -10.49
CA ALA A 357 -1.50 -0.41 -11.35
C ALA A 357 -1.04 -1.41 -12.41
N MET A 358 -1.02 -2.70 -12.09
CA MET A 358 -0.67 -3.76 -13.04
C MET A 358 -1.72 -3.94 -14.15
N PHE A 359 -3.02 -3.77 -13.84
CA PHE A 359 -4.08 -3.79 -14.87
C PHE A 359 -4.02 -2.54 -15.75
N LEU A 360 -3.60 -1.41 -15.20
CA LEU A 360 -3.49 -0.13 -15.89
C LEU A 360 -2.19 -0.01 -16.71
N ALA A 361 -1.16 -0.77 -16.40
CA ALA A 361 0.17 -0.67 -16.99
C ALA A 361 0.17 -0.60 -18.55
N PRO A 362 -0.64 -1.39 -19.28
CA PRO A 362 -0.68 -1.32 -20.74
C PRO A 362 -1.15 0.04 -21.29
N TYR A 363 -1.84 0.83 -20.48
CA TYR A 363 -2.45 2.10 -20.87
C TYR A 363 -1.67 3.33 -20.38
N ILE A 364 -0.60 3.13 -19.59
CA ILE A 364 0.16 4.22 -18.96
C ILE A 364 1.37 4.62 -19.81
N SER A 365 1.57 5.92 -19.98
CA SER A 365 2.82 6.49 -20.46
C SER A 365 3.23 7.73 -19.64
N ILE A 366 4.54 7.97 -19.56
CA ILE A 366 5.11 9.13 -18.89
C ILE A 366 6.06 9.81 -19.86
N GLY A 367 5.86 11.11 -20.10
CA GLY A 367 6.70 11.84 -21.06
C GLY A 367 6.63 11.32 -22.51
N GLY A 368 5.54 10.61 -22.87
CA GLY A 368 5.36 9.99 -24.18
C GLY A 368 6.00 8.60 -24.33
N GLU A 369 6.68 8.10 -23.31
CA GLU A 369 7.22 6.74 -23.29
C GLU A 369 6.27 5.82 -22.50
N SER A 370 5.92 4.65 -23.07
CA SER A 370 5.10 3.65 -22.40
C SER A 370 5.80 3.19 -21.13
N VAL A 371 5.06 3.20 -20.03
CA VAL A 371 5.56 2.65 -18.75
C VAL A 371 5.40 1.14 -18.83
N THR A 372 6.51 0.44 -18.89
CA THR A 372 6.53 -0.99 -18.71
C THR A 372 6.59 -1.25 -17.19
N LEU A 373 5.43 -1.32 -16.54
CA LEU A 373 5.36 -1.99 -15.26
C LEU A 373 5.51 -3.47 -15.56
N ASN A 374 6.67 -4.01 -15.24
CA ASN A 374 6.93 -5.41 -15.50
C ASN A 374 6.13 -6.27 -14.50
N ALA A 375 5.04 -6.88 -14.97
CA ALA A 375 4.25 -7.83 -14.18
C ALA A 375 4.98 -9.16 -13.95
N GLY A 376 6.11 -9.31 -14.61
CA GLY A 376 6.77 -10.61 -14.69
C GLY A 376 6.06 -11.54 -15.70
N ASP A 377 6.25 -12.83 -15.52
CA ASP A 377 5.64 -13.87 -16.37
C ASP A 377 4.19 -14.20 -15.97
N THR A 378 3.68 -13.57 -14.92
CA THR A 378 2.37 -13.84 -14.32
C THR A 378 1.37 -12.74 -14.65
N THR A 379 0.10 -13.09 -14.89
CA THR A 379 -0.94 -12.09 -15.16
C THR A 379 -1.30 -11.29 -13.91
N PRO A 380 -1.70 -10.00 -14.05
CA PRO A 380 -2.17 -9.19 -12.90
C PRO A 380 -3.26 -9.87 -12.07
N ALA A 381 -4.22 -10.53 -12.73
CA ALA A 381 -5.29 -11.26 -12.04
C ALA A 381 -4.77 -12.44 -11.21
N ARG A 382 -3.78 -13.20 -11.74
CA ARG A 382 -3.18 -14.32 -11.00
C ARG A 382 -2.40 -13.83 -9.79
N ILE A 383 -1.61 -12.76 -9.93
CA ILE A 383 -0.86 -12.19 -8.80
C ILE A 383 -1.82 -11.69 -7.72
N THR A 384 -2.85 -10.92 -8.09
CA THR A 384 -3.85 -10.44 -7.14
C THR A 384 -4.52 -11.60 -6.40
N LEU A 385 -4.86 -12.69 -7.11
CA LEU A 385 -5.41 -13.90 -6.50
C LEU A 385 -4.42 -14.54 -5.53
N VAL A 386 -3.17 -14.73 -5.92
CA VAL A 386 -2.13 -15.37 -5.08
C VAL A 386 -1.89 -14.54 -3.82
N VAL A 387 -1.62 -13.24 -3.97
CA VAL A 387 -1.36 -12.34 -2.84
C VAL A 387 -2.55 -12.31 -1.89
N SER A 388 -3.78 -12.10 -2.40
CA SER A 388 -4.98 -12.07 -1.55
C SER A 388 -5.22 -13.40 -0.84
N THR A 389 -4.99 -14.54 -1.51
CA THR A 389 -5.20 -15.87 -0.91
C THR A 389 -4.27 -16.12 0.27
N TYR A 390 -2.98 -15.83 0.14
CA TYR A 390 -2.03 -16.04 1.24
C TYR A 390 -2.20 -15.01 2.37
N VAL A 391 -2.53 -13.75 2.04
CA VAL A 391 -2.87 -12.73 3.05
C VAL A 391 -4.11 -13.15 3.83
N LEU A 392 -5.15 -13.65 3.15
CA LEU A 392 -6.37 -14.15 3.78
C LEU A 392 -6.10 -15.38 4.64
N ALA A 393 -5.36 -16.38 4.13
CA ALA A 393 -5.01 -17.56 4.90
C ALA A 393 -4.27 -17.18 6.19
N PHE A 394 -3.34 -16.21 6.11
CA PHE A 394 -2.61 -15.74 7.26
C PHE A 394 -3.52 -15.05 8.30
N PHE A 395 -4.36 -14.11 7.89
CA PHE A 395 -5.24 -13.43 8.81
C PHE A 395 -6.40 -14.32 9.30
N ASP A 396 -6.91 -15.22 8.49
CA ASP A 396 -7.91 -16.22 8.94
C ASP A 396 -7.34 -17.09 10.07
N GLN A 397 -6.08 -17.54 9.95
CA GLN A 397 -5.43 -18.33 10.99
C GLN A 397 -5.18 -17.53 12.27
N HIS A 398 -4.67 -16.30 12.15
CA HIS A 398 -4.18 -15.56 13.31
C HIS A 398 -5.19 -14.59 13.93
N LEU A 399 -6.23 -14.17 13.19
CA LEU A 399 -7.28 -13.29 13.71
C LEU A 399 -8.60 -14.03 13.92
N LYS A 400 -8.94 -14.99 13.04
CA LYS A 400 -10.20 -15.73 13.16
C LYS A 400 -10.05 -17.11 13.81
N GLY A 401 -8.80 -17.59 13.98
CA GLY A 401 -8.54 -18.94 14.55
C GLY A 401 -8.96 -20.08 13.61
N ILE A 402 -8.98 -19.84 12.31
CA ILE A 402 -9.33 -20.83 11.29
C ILE A 402 -8.04 -21.47 10.78
N ASP A 403 -7.84 -22.74 11.02
CA ASP A 403 -6.67 -23.46 10.54
C ASP A 403 -6.52 -23.40 9.02
N GLN A 404 -5.32 -23.05 8.54
CA GLN A 404 -5.03 -22.83 7.14
C GLN A 404 -3.91 -23.77 6.65
N THR A 405 -4.26 -24.89 6.03
CA THR A 405 -3.29 -25.85 5.47
C THR A 405 -2.41 -25.25 4.39
N LEU A 406 -2.84 -24.15 3.76
CA LEU A 406 -2.04 -23.42 2.76
C LEU A 406 -0.75 -22.84 3.36
N LEU A 407 -0.73 -22.59 4.65
CA LEU A 407 0.43 -22.08 5.40
C LEU A 407 1.32 -23.19 5.97
N ASP A 408 1.03 -24.47 5.71
CA ASP A 408 1.82 -25.59 6.21
C ASP A 408 2.93 -26.04 5.24
N GLY A 409 2.90 -25.55 3.99
CA GLY A 409 3.90 -25.92 2.97
C GLY A 409 3.51 -25.59 1.55
N PRO A 410 4.27 -26.07 0.56
CA PRO A 410 3.97 -25.87 -0.85
C PRO A 410 2.61 -26.40 -1.27
N SER A 411 1.93 -25.69 -2.15
CA SER A 411 0.62 -26.06 -2.69
C SER A 411 0.68 -26.28 -4.21
N ALA A 412 0.11 -27.40 -4.68
CA ALA A 412 -0.01 -27.66 -6.11
C ALA A 412 -0.90 -26.64 -6.86
N SER A 413 -1.79 -25.97 -6.16
CA SER A 413 -2.63 -24.90 -6.73
C SER A 413 -1.88 -23.60 -6.95
N TYR A 414 -0.72 -23.44 -6.30
CA TYR A 414 0.14 -22.25 -6.34
C TYR A 414 1.60 -22.67 -6.56
N PRO A 415 1.93 -23.24 -7.74
CA PRO A 415 3.27 -23.75 -8.04
C PRO A 415 4.34 -22.64 -8.09
N GLU A 416 3.94 -21.37 -8.28
CA GLU A 416 4.79 -20.19 -8.24
C GLU A 416 5.26 -19.83 -6.84
N ILE A 417 4.73 -20.45 -5.78
CA ILE A 417 5.03 -20.11 -4.39
C ILE A 417 6.12 -21.03 -3.84
N THR A 418 7.15 -20.40 -3.28
CA THR A 418 8.06 -21.04 -2.35
C THR A 418 7.78 -20.49 -0.95
N ILE A 419 7.53 -21.38 0.01
CA ILE A 419 7.22 -20.99 1.39
C ILE A 419 8.23 -21.60 2.36
N THR A 420 8.76 -20.76 3.26
CA THR A 420 9.56 -21.18 4.41
C THR A 420 8.82 -20.80 5.69
N ILE A 421 8.70 -21.74 6.62
CA ILE A 421 7.87 -21.60 7.81
C ILE A 421 8.75 -21.78 9.04
N LYS A 422 8.55 -20.92 10.04
CA LYS A 422 9.03 -21.10 11.41
C LYS A 422 7.83 -20.98 12.35
N LYS A 423 7.47 -22.10 12.98
CA LYS A 423 6.43 -22.19 14.00
C LYS A 423 7.02 -22.14 15.40
#